data_bc548f010a94a906c4870d5b9a67fc5b
#
_entry.id   bc548f010a94a906c4870d5b9a67fc5b
#
_cell.length_a   1.000
_cell.length_b   1.000
_cell.length_c   1.000
_cell.angle_alpha   90.00
_cell.angle_beta   90.00
_cell.angle_gamma   90.00
#
_symmetry.space_group_name_H-M   'P 1'
#
loop_
_entity.id
_entity.type
_entity.pdbx_description
1 polymer ?
#
loop_
_entity_poly.entity_id
_entity_poly.type
_entity_poly.pdbx_seq_one_letter_code
_entity_poly.pdbx_strand_id
1 'polypeptide(L)'
;MLLAGVCVCACAPRPTTTPSPSDADAAARAAIASERTIDPTRIPDRAIAVPPMSITSSDTTLAPLAYGLADLLSNDLARSSRLTVVERLRIDAVLRELRLSTSGVVDSASATRVGRLIGARRLIVGGVRQLPGGDLQITAQVADVVTRGVTTAVSARAPLARIIDAEAQLALQIFNALGITLTPGERAAIEAAPTRNVAALLAYSRGVRDESFGRYGAAAQQYRAALQADPGFIDASVRMSGVESRAGSAVVANRRSTRAASSGNRAAAMAAGSVNSSLADLVDGGAAAAVAMGVASSTTPVQQRGFVTITIFIQPTP
;
A
#
# COMPACT_ATOMS: atom_id res chain seq x y z
N MET A 1 -62.72 -5.14 11.03
CA MET A 1 -61.57 -5.92 10.54
C MET A 1 -60.47 -4.93 10.16
N LEU A 2 -59.51 -4.68 11.07
CA LEU A 2 -58.34 -3.81 10.83
C LEU A 2 -57.17 -4.70 10.44
N LEU A 3 -56.67 -4.56 9.22
CA LEU A 3 -55.40 -5.18 8.77
C LEU A 3 -54.25 -4.29 9.18
N ALA A 4 -53.45 -4.74 10.14
CA ALA A 4 -52.18 -4.12 10.48
C ALA A 4 -51.09 -4.60 9.51
N GLY A 5 -50.64 -3.70 8.64
CA GLY A 5 -49.47 -3.93 7.75
C GLY A 5 -48.16 -3.87 8.52
N VAL A 6 -47.48 -5.00 8.66
CA VAL A 6 -46.12 -5.07 9.18
C VAL A 6 -45.13 -4.67 8.09
N CYS A 7 -44.55 -3.48 8.25
CA CYS A 7 -43.47 -3.00 7.38
C CYS A 7 -42.16 -3.66 7.85
N VAL A 8 -41.71 -4.73 7.16
CA VAL A 8 -40.40 -5.34 7.36
C VAL A 8 -39.37 -4.47 6.65
N CYS A 9 -38.70 -3.58 7.40
CA CYS A 9 -37.49 -2.92 6.91
C CYS A 9 -36.38 -3.96 6.79
N ALA A 10 -36.14 -4.43 5.57
CA ALA A 10 -34.98 -5.23 5.23
C ALA A 10 -33.74 -4.32 5.31
N CYS A 11 -32.98 -4.41 6.40
CA CYS A 11 -31.61 -3.88 6.44
C CYS A 11 -30.75 -4.71 5.50
N ALA A 12 -30.59 -4.23 4.25
CA ALA A 12 -29.59 -4.77 3.35
C ALA A 12 -28.20 -4.51 3.96
N PRO A 13 -27.31 -5.52 4.05
CA PRO A 13 -25.95 -5.30 4.47
C PRO A 13 -25.29 -4.32 3.49
N ARG A 14 -24.70 -3.24 4.01
CA ARG A 14 -23.90 -2.32 3.20
C ARG A 14 -22.76 -3.12 2.59
N PRO A 15 -22.54 -3.06 1.26
CA PRO A 15 -21.38 -3.68 0.65
C PRO A 15 -20.13 -3.06 1.29
N THR A 16 -19.31 -3.87 1.94
CA THR A 16 -17.97 -3.50 2.38
C THR A 16 -17.11 -3.35 1.14
N THR A 17 -17.13 -2.15 0.55
CA THR A 17 -16.23 -1.82 -0.56
C THR A 17 -14.81 -1.83 -0.02
N THR A 18 -13.98 -2.75 -0.52
CA THR A 18 -12.54 -2.74 -0.27
C THR A 18 -12.00 -1.39 -0.74
N PRO A 19 -11.30 -0.62 0.13
CA PRO A 19 -10.82 0.71 -0.22
C PRO A 19 -9.87 0.64 -1.41
N SER A 20 -9.98 1.60 -2.32
CA SER A 20 -9.03 1.74 -3.43
C SER A 20 -7.69 2.31 -2.92
N PRO A 21 -6.58 2.13 -3.66
CA PRO A 21 -5.30 2.75 -3.31
C PRO A 21 -5.39 4.27 -3.15
N SER A 22 -6.16 4.94 -3.99
CA SER A 22 -6.40 6.39 -3.90
C SER A 22 -7.15 6.79 -2.62
N ASP A 23 -8.10 5.95 -2.17
CA ASP A 23 -8.83 6.18 -0.93
C ASP A 23 -7.92 5.99 0.28
N ALA A 24 -7.02 4.99 0.24
CA ALA A 24 -6.03 4.77 1.28
C ALA A 24 -5.04 5.93 1.39
N ASP A 25 -4.54 6.45 0.26
CA ASP A 25 -3.64 7.61 0.23
C ASP A 25 -4.36 8.88 0.71
N ALA A 26 -5.61 9.09 0.33
CA ALA A 26 -6.42 10.21 0.83
C ALA A 26 -6.66 10.10 2.34
N ALA A 27 -6.97 8.91 2.84
CA ALA A 27 -7.15 8.65 4.27
C ALA A 27 -5.83 8.85 5.04
N ALA A 28 -4.68 8.45 4.48
CA ALA A 28 -3.37 8.67 5.09
C ALA A 28 -3.05 10.16 5.23
N ARG A 29 -3.25 10.96 4.17
CA ARG A 29 -3.08 12.42 4.22
C ARG A 29 -4.01 13.07 5.23
N ALA A 30 -5.27 12.66 5.27
CA ALA A 30 -6.25 13.17 6.24
C ALA A 30 -5.84 12.83 7.69
N ALA A 31 -5.38 11.59 7.94
CA ALA A 31 -4.89 11.18 9.25
C ALA A 31 -3.68 12.01 9.70
N ILE A 32 -2.73 12.26 8.80
CA ILE A 32 -1.55 13.09 9.09
C ILE A 32 -1.96 14.55 9.37
N ALA A 33 -2.86 15.11 8.57
CA ALA A 33 -3.37 16.47 8.77
C ALA A 33 -4.08 16.63 10.12
N SER A 34 -4.78 15.59 10.58
CA SER A 34 -5.50 15.56 11.87
C SER A 34 -4.73 14.87 13.00
N GLU A 35 -3.43 14.63 12.83
CA GLU A 35 -2.62 13.83 13.78
C GLU A 35 -2.74 14.29 15.23
N ARG A 36 -2.80 15.61 15.47
CA ARG A 36 -2.88 16.19 16.81
C ARG A 36 -4.23 15.95 17.50
N THR A 37 -5.28 15.64 16.74
CA THR A 37 -6.64 15.41 17.26
C THR A 37 -6.96 13.93 17.42
N ILE A 38 -6.08 13.04 16.94
CA ILE A 38 -6.28 11.59 17.10
C ILE A 38 -6.04 11.21 18.55
N ASP A 39 -7.13 10.79 19.21
CA ASP A 39 -7.07 10.23 20.56
C ASP A 39 -6.70 8.74 20.50
N PRO A 40 -5.49 8.37 20.93
CA PRO A 40 -5.04 6.98 20.86
C PRO A 40 -5.84 6.04 21.79
N THR A 41 -6.51 6.57 22.82
CA THR A 41 -7.32 5.75 23.75
C THR A 41 -8.59 5.22 23.11
N ARG A 42 -9.04 5.82 22.01
CA ARG A 42 -10.20 5.35 21.23
C ARG A 42 -9.87 4.24 20.25
N ILE A 43 -8.59 3.93 20.06
CA ILE A 43 -8.18 2.83 19.18
C ILE A 43 -8.52 1.51 19.87
N PRO A 44 -9.25 0.59 19.21
CA PRO A 44 -9.61 -0.69 19.80
C PRO A 44 -8.37 -1.48 20.26
N ASP A 45 -8.41 -2.05 21.47
CA ASP A 45 -7.29 -2.80 22.07
C ASP A 45 -6.84 -3.98 21.22
N ARG A 46 -7.74 -4.56 20.43
CA ARG A 46 -7.45 -5.68 19.54
C ARG A 46 -6.83 -5.27 18.20
N ALA A 47 -6.78 -3.97 17.88
CA ALA A 47 -6.22 -3.48 16.61
C ALA A 47 -4.69 -3.62 16.61
N ILE A 48 -4.17 -4.41 15.67
CA ILE A 48 -2.74 -4.71 15.53
C ILE A 48 -2.29 -4.50 14.09
N ALA A 49 -1.05 -4.06 13.90
CA ALA A 49 -0.47 -3.89 12.58
C ALA A 49 0.96 -4.44 12.52
N VAL A 50 1.33 -4.95 11.35
CA VAL A 50 2.66 -5.47 11.05
C VAL A 50 3.22 -4.69 9.85
N PRO A 51 3.98 -3.62 10.05
CA PRO A 51 4.68 -2.94 8.96
C PRO A 51 5.78 -3.84 8.38
N PRO A 52 6.34 -3.50 7.21
CA PRO A 52 7.52 -4.19 6.69
C PRO A 52 8.63 -4.26 7.74
N MET A 53 9.30 -5.40 7.83
CA MET A 53 10.40 -5.61 8.76
C MET A 53 11.69 -4.96 8.26
N SER A 54 12.63 -4.65 9.15
CA SER A 54 13.98 -4.34 8.75
C SER A 54 14.69 -5.60 8.24
N ILE A 55 15.67 -5.44 7.35
CA ILE A 55 16.51 -6.56 6.96
C ILE A 55 18.00 -6.18 6.98
N THR A 56 18.80 -7.02 7.59
CA THR A 56 20.26 -6.87 7.68
C THR A 56 20.91 -8.13 7.10
N SER A 57 21.34 -8.03 5.84
CA SER A 57 22.01 -9.12 5.11
C SER A 57 22.96 -8.52 4.08
N SER A 58 24.05 -9.19 3.79
CA SER A 58 24.93 -8.91 2.64
C SER A 58 24.32 -9.38 1.33
N ASP A 59 23.39 -10.34 1.38
CA ASP A 59 22.66 -10.83 0.21
C ASP A 59 21.42 -9.95 -0.04
N THR A 60 21.52 -9.09 -1.05
CA THR A 60 20.43 -8.18 -1.43
C THR A 60 19.20 -8.90 -2.01
N THR A 61 19.35 -10.16 -2.43
CA THR A 61 18.23 -10.95 -2.94
C THR A 61 17.22 -11.29 -1.84
N LEU A 62 17.63 -11.22 -0.58
CA LEU A 62 16.78 -11.43 0.61
C LEU A 62 15.98 -10.19 1.00
N ALA A 63 16.32 -8.99 0.50
CA ALA A 63 15.64 -7.75 0.86
C ALA A 63 14.10 -7.81 0.74
N PRO A 64 13.49 -8.48 -0.24
CA PRO A 64 12.04 -8.60 -0.32
C PRO A 64 11.41 -9.37 0.85
N LEU A 65 12.15 -10.24 1.56
CA LEU A 65 11.62 -10.97 2.72
C LEU A 65 11.09 -10.05 3.81
N ALA A 66 11.60 -8.82 3.90
CA ALA A 66 11.08 -7.79 4.80
C ALA A 66 9.56 -7.57 4.63
N TYR A 67 9.07 -7.69 3.42
CA TYR A 67 7.66 -7.52 3.06
C TYR A 67 6.88 -8.82 3.15
N GLY A 68 7.43 -9.92 2.60
CA GLY A 68 6.75 -11.20 2.56
C GLY A 68 6.55 -11.80 3.96
N LEU A 69 7.56 -11.79 4.82
CA LEU A 69 7.44 -12.30 6.19
C LEU A 69 6.49 -11.44 7.04
N ALA A 70 6.51 -10.10 6.88
CA ALA A 70 5.56 -9.23 7.55
C ALA A 70 4.12 -9.50 7.10
N ASP A 71 3.92 -9.86 5.84
CA ASP A 71 2.61 -10.19 5.31
C ASP A 71 2.11 -11.55 5.81
N LEU A 72 2.95 -12.58 5.81
CA LEU A 72 2.62 -13.88 6.37
C LEU A 72 2.31 -13.79 7.86
N LEU A 73 3.12 -13.05 8.61
CA LEU A 73 2.86 -12.79 10.03
C LEU A 73 1.52 -12.07 10.26
N SER A 74 1.17 -11.12 9.38
CA SER A 74 -0.15 -10.47 9.42
C SER A 74 -1.29 -11.46 9.22
N ASN A 75 -1.13 -12.39 8.26
CA ASN A 75 -2.11 -13.43 7.99
C ASN A 75 -2.25 -14.39 9.17
N ASP A 76 -1.14 -14.79 9.81
CA ASP A 76 -1.16 -15.67 10.97
C ASP A 76 -1.78 -14.99 12.19
N LEU A 77 -1.50 -13.71 12.43
CA LEU A 77 -2.17 -12.96 13.49
C LEU A 77 -3.67 -12.79 13.25
N ALA A 78 -4.10 -12.70 12.00
CA ALA A 78 -5.51 -12.61 11.64
C ALA A 78 -6.29 -13.92 11.83
N ARG A 79 -5.62 -15.06 12.06
CA ARG A 79 -6.28 -16.34 12.34
C ARG A 79 -7.04 -16.34 13.66
N SER A 80 -6.68 -15.49 14.60
CA SER A 80 -7.41 -15.35 15.85
C SER A 80 -8.39 -14.18 15.81
N SER A 81 -9.66 -14.45 16.10
CA SER A 81 -10.71 -13.42 16.21
C SER A 81 -10.49 -12.41 17.34
N ARG A 82 -9.52 -12.66 18.23
CA ARG A 82 -9.13 -11.76 19.33
C ARG A 82 -8.30 -10.58 18.86
N LEU A 83 -7.74 -10.64 17.65
CA LEU A 83 -7.02 -9.56 17.01
C LEU A 83 -7.81 -9.03 15.81
N THR A 84 -7.60 -7.77 15.50
CA THR A 84 -8.05 -7.14 14.25
C THR A 84 -6.83 -6.56 13.57
N VAL A 85 -6.37 -7.25 12.54
CA VAL A 85 -5.17 -6.82 11.79
C VAL A 85 -5.54 -5.65 10.88
N VAL A 86 -4.76 -4.58 10.95
CA VAL A 86 -4.94 -3.40 10.09
C VAL A 86 -4.53 -3.76 8.66
N GLU A 87 -5.36 -3.36 7.70
CA GLU A 87 -5.12 -3.62 6.28
C GLU A 87 -3.77 -3.07 5.81
N ARG A 88 -3.04 -3.89 5.06
CA ARG A 88 -1.74 -3.56 4.49
C ARG A 88 -1.75 -2.26 3.70
N LEU A 89 -2.77 -2.07 2.87
CA LEU A 89 -2.91 -0.89 2.03
C LEU A 89 -2.89 0.41 2.85
N ARG A 90 -3.51 0.40 4.03
CA ARG A 90 -3.51 1.54 4.96
C ARG A 90 -2.14 1.78 5.57
N ILE A 91 -1.43 0.71 5.95
CA ILE A 91 -0.07 0.79 6.49
C ILE A 91 0.85 1.41 5.43
N ASP A 92 0.84 0.84 4.23
CA ASP A 92 1.69 1.28 3.12
C ASP A 92 1.43 2.73 2.71
N ALA A 93 0.17 3.18 2.71
CA ALA A 93 -0.19 4.56 2.41
C ALA A 93 0.41 5.55 3.43
N VAL A 94 0.29 5.26 4.73
CA VAL A 94 0.88 6.10 5.78
C VAL A 94 2.39 6.10 5.72
N LEU A 95 3.03 4.95 5.50
CA LEU A 95 4.48 4.85 5.38
C LEU A 95 5.01 5.65 4.17
N ARG A 96 4.30 5.64 3.04
CA ARG A 96 4.66 6.45 1.86
C ARG A 96 4.57 7.94 2.16
N GLU A 97 3.47 8.40 2.74
CA GLU A 97 3.27 9.82 3.09
C GLU A 97 4.31 10.31 4.11
N LEU A 98 4.68 9.47 5.08
CA LEU A 98 5.73 9.78 6.05
C LEU A 98 7.15 9.63 5.47
N ARG A 99 7.31 9.20 4.21
CA ARG A 99 8.59 8.87 3.56
C ARG A 99 9.40 7.80 4.29
N LEU A 100 8.75 6.97 5.09
CA LEU A 100 9.36 5.85 5.80
C LEU A 100 9.49 4.60 4.92
N SER A 101 8.82 4.58 3.76
CA SER A 101 8.82 3.44 2.84
C SER A 101 10.19 3.18 2.18
N THR A 102 11.05 4.19 2.08
CA THR A 102 12.41 4.04 1.50
C THR A 102 13.38 3.33 2.42
N SER A 103 13.20 3.45 3.73
CA SER A 103 14.02 2.75 4.74
C SER A 103 13.45 1.39 5.13
N GLY A 104 12.15 1.14 4.83
CA GLY A 104 11.45 -0.09 5.21
C GLY A 104 11.33 -0.32 6.74
N VAL A 105 11.82 0.63 7.53
CA VAL A 105 12.00 0.43 8.96
C VAL A 105 11.09 1.36 9.75
N VAL A 106 10.11 0.78 10.40
CA VAL A 106 9.46 1.40 11.55
C VAL A 106 10.25 0.97 12.78
N ASP A 107 10.97 1.89 13.39
CA ASP A 107 11.66 1.67 14.65
C ASP A 107 10.73 1.92 15.84
N SER A 108 11.18 1.60 17.05
CA SER A 108 10.40 1.79 18.27
C SER A 108 10.02 3.25 18.50
N ALA A 109 10.80 4.22 18.01
CA ALA A 109 10.53 5.64 18.19
C ALA A 109 9.40 6.12 17.29
N SER A 110 9.35 5.64 16.02
CA SER A 110 8.30 5.98 15.06
C SER A 110 7.04 5.12 15.22
N ALA A 111 7.15 3.96 15.87
CA ALA A 111 6.05 2.99 16.02
C ALA A 111 4.78 3.60 16.61
N THR A 112 4.92 4.37 17.70
CA THR A 112 3.77 5.02 18.35
C THR A 112 3.05 5.99 17.44
N ARG A 113 3.79 6.77 16.65
CA ARG A 113 3.23 7.71 15.69
C ARG A 113 2.54 6.99 14.53
N VAL A 114 3.21 6.03 13.93
CA VAL A 114 2.65 5.22 12.83
C VAL A 114 1.40 4.50 13.30
N GLY A 115 1.45 3.80 14.44
CA GLY A 115 0.30 3.08 14.98
C GLY A 115 -0.92 3.97 15.19
N ARG A 116 -0.73 5.18 15.74
CA ARG A 116 -1.82 6.16 15.90
C ARG A 116 -2.43 6.55 14.55
N LEU A 117 -1.63 6.84 13.54
CA LEU A 117 -2.09 7.27 12.21
C LEU A 117 -2.85 6.16 11.47
N ILE A 118 -2.43 4.90 11.62
CA ILE A 118 -3.11 3.77 11.00
C ILE A 118 -4.26 3.21 11.83
N GLY A 119 -4.46 3.69 13.07
CA GLY A 119 -5.48 3.19 13.98
C GLY A 119 -5.17 1.79 14.53
N ALA A 120 -3.88 1.47 14.73
CA ALA A 120 -3.43 0.25 15.41
C ALA A 120 -3.10 0.57 16.87
N ARG A 121 -3.65 -0.21 17.82
CA ARG A 121 -3.28 -0.15 19.22
C ARG A 121 -1.88 -0.72 19.46
N ARG A 122 -1.56 -1.78 18.75
CA ARG A 122 -0.27 -2.47 18.83
C ARG A 122 0.40 -2.53 17.48
N LEU A 123 1.69 -2.27 17.47
CA LEU A 123 2.52 -2.35 16.28
C LEU A 123 3.61 -3.41 16.49
N ILE A 124 3.71 -4.36 15.56
CA ILE A 124 4.81 -5.33 15.57
C ILE A 124 6.00 -4.69 14.88
N VAL A 125 7.02 -4.38 15.65
CA VAL A 125 8.29 -3.87 15.13
C VAL A 125 9.28 -5.03 15.09
N GLY A 126 9.85 -5.31 13.94
CA GLY A 126 10.71 -6.47 13.77
C GLY A 126 11.78 -6.33 12.71
N GLY A 127 12.64 -7.33 12.67
CA GLY A 127 13.73 -7.39 11.69
C GLY A 127 14.19 -8.81 11.42
N VAL A 128 14.81 -8.97 10.26
CA VAL A 128 15.46 -10.21 9.83
C VAL A 128 16.95 -9.93 9.70
N ARG A 129 17.76 -10.72 10.35
CA ARG A 129 19.22 -10.62 10.31
C ARG A 129 19.83 -11.92 9.84
N GLN A 130 20.71 -11.84 8.86
CA GLN A 130 21.55 -12.98 8.47
C GLN A 130 22.68 -13.13 9.49
N LEU A 131 22.83 -14.34 9.99
CA LEU A 131 23.87 -14.70 10.95
C LEU A 131 25.11 -15.26 10.23
N PRO A 132 26.28 -15.22 10.86
CA PRO A 132 27.41 -16.02 10.39
C PRO A 132 26.99 -17.49 10.24
N GLY A 133 27.31 -18.09 9.09
CA GLY A 133 26.84 -19.44 8.75
C GLY A 133 25.58 -19.51 7.90
N GLY A 134 24.96 -18.34 7.57
CA GLY A 134 23.88 -18.23 6.59
C GLY A 134 22.47 -18.36 7.14
N ASP A 135 22.29 -18.74 8.39
CA ASP A 135 20.97 -18.77 9.02
C ASP A 135 20.38 -17.37 9.15
N LEU A 136 19.06 -17.30 9.13
CA LEU A 136 18.30 -16.08 9.35
C LEU A 136 17.70 -16.08 10.76
N GLN A 137 17.82 -14.97 11.47
CA GLN A 137 17.14 -14.70 12.72
C GLN A 137 16.05 -13.66 12.47
N ILE A 138 14.80 -14.01 12.79
CA ILE A 138 13.68 -13.06 12.83
C ILE A 138 13.48 -12.62 14.25
N THR A 139 13.34 -11.32 14.48
CA THR A 139 13.06 -10.74 15.80
C THR A 139 11.84 -9.86 15.71
N ALA A 140 11.01 -9.84 16.74
CA ALA A 140 9.87 -8.94 16.83
C ALA A 140 9.64 -8.45 18.26
N GLN A 141 9.09 -7.25 18.38
CA GLN A 141 8.60 -6.64 19.60
C GLN A 141 7.21 -6.06 19.36
N VAL A 142 6.38 -6.04 20.38
CA VAL A 142 5.06 -5.39 20.31
C VAL A 142 5.18 -4.01 20.99
N ALA A 143 5.01 -2.94 20.21
CA ALA A 143 4.93 -1.58 20.70
C ALA A 143 3.46 -1.20 20.95
N ASP A 144 3.11 -0.79 22.15
CA ASP A 144 1.78 -0.27 22.50
C ASP A 144 1.73 1.24 22.29
N VAL A 145 0.76 1.68 21.52
CA VAL A 145 0.62 3.09 21.07
C VAL A 145 0.16 4.01 22.19
N VAL A 146 -0.59 3.50 23.16
CA VAL A 146 -1.12 4.29 24.30
C VAL A 146 -0.14 4.35 25.44
N THR A 147 0.34 3.19 25.90
CA THR A 147 1.28 3.12 27.03
C THR A 147 2.69 3.51 26.62
N ARG A 148 3.01 3.50 25.33
CA ARG A 148 4.36 3.65 24.76
C ARG A 148 5.34 2.58 25.26
N GLY A 149 4.80 1.51 25.83
CA GLY A 149 5.57 0.35 26.26
C GLY A 149 5.95 -0.53 25.08
N VAL A 150 7.06 -1.23 25.22
CA VAL A 150 7.51 -2.24 24.28
C VAL A 150 7.70 -3.55 25.02
N THR A 151 7.20 -4.65 24.48
CA THR A 151 7.41 -5.97 25.09
C THR A 151 8.86 -6.43 24.95
N THR A 152 9.23 -7.43 25.73
CA THR A 152 10.49 -8.16 25.50
C THR A 152 10.52 -8.71 24.07
N ALA A 153 11.67 -8.60 23.42
CA ALA A 153 11.84 -9.13 22.08
C ALA A 153 11.66 -10.64 22.05
N VAL A 154 10.86 -11.11 21.12
CA VAL A 154 10.75 -12.53 20.76
C VAL A 154 11.56 -12.79 19.50
N SER A 155 12.10 -13.99 19.33
CA SER A 155 12.90 -14.32 18.16
C SER A 155 12.81 -15.80 17.80
N ALA A 156 12.97 -16.07 16.51
CA ALA A 156 13.12 -17.41 15.98
C ALA A 156 14.29 -17.42 14.97
N ARG A 157 14.89 -18.59 14.76
CA ARG A 157 16.03 -18.79 13.87
C ARG A 157 15.86 -20.03 13.02
N ALA A 158 16.18 -19.91 11.74
CA ALA A 158 16.21 -21.05 10.83
C ALA A 158 17.10 -20.74 9.61
N PRO A 159 17.58 -21.77 8.89
CA PRO A 159 18.09 -21.58 7.54
C PRO A 159 16.95 -21.08 6.63
N LEU A 160 17.32 -20.41 5.53
CA LEU A 160 16.35 -19.85 4.57
C LEU A 160 15.30 -20.90 4.12
N ALA A 161 15.71 -22.14 3.94
CA ALA A 161 14.80 -23.24 3.54
C ALA A 161 13.67 -23.53 4.52
N ARG A 162 13.78 -23.09 5.78
CA ARG A 162 12.79 -23.26 6.85
C ARG A 162 12.41 -21.95 7.51
N ILE A 163 12.57 -20.84 6.81
CA ILE A 163 12.31 -19.50 7.38
C ILE A 163 10.83 -19.31 7.73
N ILE A 164 9.92 -19.97 7.03
CA ILE A 164 8.48 -19.95 7.32
C ILE A 164 8.18 -20.69 8.63
N ASP A 165 8.89 -21.78 8.95
CA ASP A 165 8.74 -22.44 10.25
C ASP A 165 9.16 -21.51 11.39
N ALA A 166 10.23 -20.70 11.18
CA ALA A 166 10.65 -19.70 12.16
C ALA A 166 9.65 -18.54 12.26
N GLU A 167 9.02 -18.14 11.17
CA GLU A 167 7.97 -17.13 11.17
C GLU A 167 6.75 -17.61 11.96
N ALA A 168 6.27 -18.83 11.74
CA ALA A 168 5.16 -19.43 12.50
C ALA A 168 5.48 -19.51 14.01
N GLN A 169 6.72 -19.91 14.37
CA GLN A 169 7.17 -19.88 15.75
C GLN A 169 7.15 -18.46 16.35
N LEU A 170 7.56 -17.47 15.57
CA LEU A 170 7.51 -16.07 15.99
C LEU A 170 6.07 -15.61 16.24
N ALA A 171 5.12 -15.97 15.34
CA ALA A 171 3.69 -15.67 15.50
C ALA A 171 3.16 -16.25 16.83
N LEU A 172 3.46 -17.53 17.13
CA LEU A 172 3.07 -18.17 18.39
C LEU A 172 3.65 -17.48 19.61
N GLN A 173 4.91 -17.05 19.55
CA GLN A 173 5.54 -16.30 20.65
C GLN A 173 4.89 -14.92 20.83
N ILE A 174 4.47 -14.25 19.75
CA ILE A 174 3.74 -12.98 19.82
C ILE A 174 2.38 -13.18 20.49
N PHE A 175 1.62 -14.20 20.13
CA PHE A 175 0.36 -14.52 20.81
C PHE A 175 0.55 -14.73 22.31
N ASN A 176 1.59 -15.49 22.68
CA ASN A 176 1.93 -15.70 24.09
C ASN A 176 2.30 -14.38 24.80
N ALA A 177 3.13 -13.54 24.18
CA ALA A 177 3.50 -12.22 24.71
C ALA A 177 2.30 -11.27 24.86
N LEU A 178 1.26 -11.45 24.05
CA LEU A 178 0.00 -10.72 24.14
C LEU A 178 -0.97 -11.32 25.16
N GLY A 179 -0.64 -12.46 25.79
CA GLY A 179 -1.53 -13.18 26.71
C GLY A 179 -2.74 -13.83 26.00
N ILE A 180 -2.64 -14.11 24.69
CA ILE A 180 -3.71 -14.70 23.93
C ILE A 180 -3.51 -16.22 23.84
N THR A 181 -4.43 -16.97 24.43
CA THR A 181 -4.46 -18.43 24.30
C THR A 181 -5.15 -18.82 23.01
N LEU A 182 -4.44 -19.46 22.11
CA LEU A 182 -4.99 -19.98 20.84
C LEU A 182 -5.76 -21.27 21.05
N THR A 183 -6.82 -21.46 20.27
CA THR A 183 -7.45 -22.77 20.13
C THR A 183 -6.53 -23.75 19.40
N PRO A 184 -6.73 -25.08 19.54
CA PRO A 184 -5.95 -26.04 18.77
C PRO A 184 -6.02 -25.85 17.26
N GLY A 185 -7.19 -25.45 16.73
CA GLY A 185 -7.39 -25.16 15.31
C GLY A 185 -6.63 -23.92 14.82
N GLU A 186 -6.66 -22.80 15.59
CA GLU A 186 -5.88 -21.59 15.28
C GLU A 186 -4.39 -21.91 15.28
N ARG A 187 -3.90 -22.65 16.28
CA ARG A 187 -2.49 -23.07 16.35
C ARG A 187 -2.09 -23.93 15.16
N ALA A 188 -2.86 -24.97 14.84
CA ALA A 188 -2.60 -25.84 13.70
C ALA A 188 -2.58 -25.06 12.38
N ALA A 189 -3.45 -24.07 12.24
CA ALA A 189 -3.50 -23.21 11.05
C ALA A 189 -2.26 -22.31 10.92
N ILE A 190 -1.66 -21.83 12.03
CA ILE A 190 -0.40 -21.07 12.03
C ILE A 190 0.79 -21.99 11.72
N GLU A 191 0.80 -23.20 12.28
CA GLU A 191 1.86 -24.19 12.07
C GLU A 191 1.83 -24.80 10.65
N ALA A 192 0.71 -24.65 9.92
CA ALA A 192 0.58 -25.07 8.54
C ALA A 192 1.32 -24.12 7.61
N ALA A 193 2.55 -24.44 7.25
CA ALA A 193 3.38 -23.62 6.36
C ALA A 193 2.68 -23.36 5.02
N PRO A 194 2.49 -22.10 4.60
CA PRO A 194 1.78 -21.77 3.35
C PRO A 194 2.56 -22.21 2.10
N THR A 195 3.86 -22.33 2.19
CA THR A 195 4.75 -22.90 1.17
C THR A 195 6.04 -23.42 1.82
N ARG A 196 6.66 -24.42 1.23
CA ARG A 196 8.03 -24.89 1.58
C ARG A 196 9.04 -24.62 0.47
N ASN A 197 8.60 -23.95 -0.58
CA ASN A 197 9.43 -23.61 -1.72
C ASN A 197 10.04 -22.21 -1.55
N VAL A 198 11.35 -22.14 -1.39
CA VAL A 198 12.09 -20.87 -1.20
C VAL A 198 11.91 -19.93 -2.40
N ALA A 199 11.91 -20.48 -3.64
CA ALA A 199 11.72 -19.65 -4.83
C ALA A 199 10.32 -19.03 -4.87
N ALA A 200 9.29 -19.80 -4.46
CA ALA A 200 7.92 -19.31 -4.32
C ALA A 200 7.84 -18.21 -3.26
N LEU A 201 8.45 -18.40 -2.09
CA LEU A 201 8.49 -17.40 -1.02
C LEU A 201 9.18 -16.10 -1.47
N LEU A 202 10.34 -16.20 -2.14
CA LEU A 202 11.05 -15.01 -2.61
C LEU A 202 10.27 -14.27 -3.70
N ALA A 203 9.63 -15.00 -4.62
CA ALA A 203 8.77 -14.40 -5.63
C ALA A 203 7.56 -13.73 -4.97
N TYR A 204 6.87 -14.39 -4.04
CA TYR A 204 5.78 -13.82 -3.26
C TYR A 204 6.22 -12.53 -2.55
N SER A 205 7.35 -12.57 -1.86
CA SER A 205 7.89 -11.41 -1.13
C SER A 205 8.18 -10.21 -2.05
N ARG A 206 8.66 -10.45 -3.27
CA ARG A 206 8.80 -9.41 -4.30
C ARG A 206 7.44 -8.86 -4.72
N GLY A 207 6.45 -9.74 -4.89
CA GLY A 207 5.07 -9.36 -5.20
C GLY A 207 4.48 -8.43 -4.14
N VAL A 208 4.59 -8.79 -2.87
CA VAL A 208 4.12 -7.97 -1.73
C VAL A 208 4.84 -6.62 -1.72
N ARG A 209 6.16 -6.61 -1.92
CA ARG A 209 6.93 -5.35 -2.03
C ARG A 209 6.44 -4.48 -3.19
N ASP A 210 6.26 -5.05 -4.37
CA ASP A 210 5.81 -4.30 -5.55
C ASP A 210 4.39 -3.76 -5.36
N GLU A 211 3.51 -4.53 -4.72
CA GLU A 211 2.17 -4.08 -4.32
C GLU A 211 2.22 -2.88 -3.36
N SER A 212 3.08 -2.93 -2.35
CA SER A 212 3.28 -1.84 -1.37
C SER A 212 3.73 -0.53 -2.02
N PHE A 213 4.43 -0.61 -3.15
CA PHE A 213 4.80 0.56 -3.96
C PHE A 213 3.80 0.90 -5.08
N GLY A 214 2.63 0.26 -5.11
CA GLY A 214 1.60 0.51 -6.11
C GLY A 214 1.93 -0.04 -7.51
N ARG A 215 2.96 -0.88 -7.64
CA ARG A 215 3.38 -1.50 -8.91
C ARG A 215 2.60 -2.78 -9.18
N TYR A 216 1.26 -2.66 -9.29
CA TYR A 216 0.34 -3.82 -9.35
C TYR A 216 0.63 -4.78 -10.52
N GLY A 217 1.03 -4.27 -11.68
CA GLY A 217 1.41 -5.12 -12.82
C GLY A 217 2.66 -5.97 -12.54
N ALA A 218 3.69 -5.37 -11.92
CA ALA A 218 4.89 -6.10 -11.51
C ALA A 218 4.55 -7.09 -10.37
N ALA A 219 3.74 -6.69 -9.39
CA ALA A 219 3.29 -7.58 -8.32
C ALA A 219 2.56 -8.82 -8.87
N ALA A 220 1.65 -8.66 -9.83
CA ALA A 220 0.96 -9.78 -10.48
C ALA A 220 1.92 -10.75 -11.15
N GLN A 221 2.99 -10.25 -11.80
CA GLN A 221 4.02 -11.12 -12.40
C GLN A 221 4.78 -11.90 -11.33
N GLN A 222 5.12 -11.28 -10.21
CA GLN A 222 5.82 -11.95 -9.10
C GLN A 222 4.93 -13.01 -8.42
N TYR A 223 3.65 -12.72 -8.19
CA TYR A 223 2.72 -13.72 -7.65
C TYR A 223 2.50 -14.88 -8.60
N ARG A 224 2.45 -14.62 -9.91
CA ARG A 224 2.41 -15.69 -10.92
C ARG A 224 3.66 -16.55 -10.89
N ALA A 225 4.83 -15.94 -10.73
CA ALA A 225 6.09 -16.69 -10.57
C ALA A 225 6.09 -17.53 -9.29
N ALA A 226 5.52 -17.01 -8.19
CA ALA A 226 5.35 -17.78 -6.95
C ALA A 226 4.47 -19.02 -7.17
N LEU A 227 3.34 -18.87 -7.88
CA LEU A 227 2.43 -19.97 -8.20
C LEU A 227 3.00 -20.97 -9.22
N GLN A 228 3.90 -20.52 -10.10
CA GLN A 228 4.65 -21.43 -10.99
C GLN A 228 5.64 -22.30 -10.20
N ALA A 229 6.26 -21.73 -9.15
CA ALA A 229 7.18 -22.46 -8.28
C ALA A 229 6.46 -23.36 -7.27
N ASP A 230 5.29 -22.94 -6.79
CA ASP A 230 4.41 -23.70 -5.88
C ASP A 230 2.95 -23.39 -6.18
N PRO A 231 2.26 -24.24 -6.96
CA PRO A 231 0.85 -24.07 -7.30
C PRO A 231 -0.10 -24.12 -6.08
N GLY A 232 0.35 -24.72 -4.97
CA GLY A 232 -0.40 -24.81 -3.72
C GLY A 232 -0.33 -23.58 -2.83
N PHE A 233 0.45 -22.56 -3.20
CA PHE A 233 0.62 -21.36 -2.39
C PHE A 233 -0.61 -20.44 -2.44
N ILE A 234 -1.59 -20.70 -1.55
CA ILE A 234 -2.90 -20.05 -1.53
C ILE A 234 -2.77 -18.52 -1.37
N ASP A 235 -1.88 -18.04 -0.46
CA ASP A 235 -1.70 -16.60 -0.24
C ASP A 235 -1.26 -15.88 -1.52
N ALA A 236 -0.39 -16.49 -2.33
CA ALA A 236 0.02 -15.94 -3.63
C ALA A 236 -1.15 -15.87 -4.61
N SER A 237 -2.05 -16.86 -4.61
CA SER A 237 -3.24 -16.88 -5.47
C SER A 237 -4.23 -15.76 -5.08
N VAL A 238 -4.51 -15.60 -3.80
CA VAL A 238 -5.39 -14.55 -3.27
C VAL A 238 -4.84 -13.17 -3.60
N ARG A 239 -3.54 -12.96 -3.38
CA ARG A 239 -2.87 -11.69 -3.69
C ARG A 239 -2.88 -11.38 -5.17
N MET A 240 -2.60 -12.37 -6.03
CA MET A 240 -2.63 -12.21 -7.48
C MET A 240 -3.99 -11.70 -7.96
N SER A 241 -5.08 -12.36 -7.52
CA SER A 241 -6.44 -11.94 -7.87
C SER A 241 -6.75 -10.50 -7.42
N GLY A 242 -6.27 -10.12 -6.23
CA GLY A 242 -6.43 -8.77 -5.69
C GLY A 242 -5.72 -7.70 -6.53
N VAL A 243 -4.47 -7.95 -6.92
CA VAL A 243 -3.70 -6.97 -7.70
C VAL A 243 -4.14 -6.88 -9.16
N GLU A 244 -4.62 -7.98 -9.77
CA GLU A 244 -5.20 -7.97 -11.12
C GLU A 244 -6.47 -7.12 -11.16
N SER A 245 -7.32 -7.22 -10.16
CA SER A 245 -8.52 -6.40 -10.00
C SER A 245 -8.16 -4.91 -9.89
N ARG A 246 -7.13 -4.56 -9.13
CA ARG A 246 -6.65 -3.17 -8.97
C ARG A 246 -5.98 -2.64 -10.23
N ALA A 247 -5.18 -3.46 -10.91
CA ALA A 247 -4.55 -3.09 -12.17
C ALA A 247 -5.60 -2.81 -13.26
N GLY A 248 -6.64 -3.64 -13.36
CA GLY A 248 -7.76 -3.41 -14.26
C GLY A 248 -8.51 -2.10 -13.97
N SER A 249 -8.77 -1.81 -12.70
CA SER A 249 -9.41 -0.57 -12.28
C SER A 249 -8.58 0.68 -12.62
N ALA A 250 -7.26 0.62 -12.44
CA ALA A 250 -6.35 1.71 -12.77
C ALA A 250 -6.32 2.01 -14.29
N VAL A 251 -6.34 0.98 -15.13
CA VAL A 251 -6.41 1.14 -16.59
C VAL A 251 -7.73 1.80 -17.02
N VAL A 252 -8.86 1.40 -16.43
CA VAL A 252 -10.16 2.01 -16.70
C VAL A 252 -10.21 3.47 -16.26
N ALA A 253 -9.68 3.79 -15.07
CA ALA A 253 -9.60 5.17 -14.57
C ALA A 253 -8.73 6.05 -15.49
N ASN A 254 -7.57 5.55 -15.92
CA ASN A 254 -6.70 6.28 -16.84
C ASN A 254 -7.35 6.50 -18.22
N ARG A 255 -8.07 5.50 -18.76
CA ARG A 255 -8.83 5.66 -20.00
C ARG A 255 -9.97 6.70 -19.88
N ARG A 256 -10.62 6.79 -18.72
CA ARG A 256 -11.66 7.81 -18.46
C ARG A 256 -11.04 9.20 -18.37
N SER A 257 -9.92 9.37 -17.69
CA SER A 257 -9.23 10.68 -17.58
C SER A 257 -8.68 11.15 -18.92
N THR A 258 -8.08 10.27 -19.73
CA THR A 258 -7.63 10.62 -21.08
C THR A 258 -8.79 10.96 -22.02
N ARG A 259 -9.93 10.28 -21.89
CA ARG A 259 -11.13 10.58 -22.68
C ARG A 259 -11.77 11.90 -22.24
N ALA A 260 -11.78 12.22 -20.94
CA ALA A 260 -12.24 13.51 -20.44
C ALA A 260 -11.33 14.65 -20.88
N ALA A 261 -9.99 14.46 -20.84
CA ALA A 261 -9.03 15.44 -21.34
C ALA A 261 -9.17 15.67 -22.86
N SER A 262 -9.39 14.62 -23.65
CA SER A 262 -9.60 14.75 -25.10
C SER A 262 -10.94 15.40 -25.44
N SER A 263 -12.00 15.18 -24.67
CA SER A 263 -13.29 15.86 -24.84
C SER A 263 -13.21 17.34 -24.43
N GLY A 264 -12.49 17.65 -23.35
CA GLY A 264 -12.21 19.03 -22.91
C GLY A 264 -11.41 19.82 -23.95
N ASN A 265 -10.38 19.23 -24.53
CA ASN A 265 -9.61 19.84 -25.60
C ASN A 265 -10.43 20.04 -26.89
N ARG A 266 -11.33 19.10 -27.19
CA ARG A 266 -12.24 19.23 -28.35
C ARG A 266 -13.29 20.33 -28.12
N ALA A 267 -13.83 20.47 -26.91
CA ALA A 267 -14.74 21.54 -26.53
C ALA A 267 -14.04 22.92 -26.56
N ALA A 268 -12.81 23.00 -26.06
CA ALA A 268 -12.00 24.21 -26.13
C ALA A 268 -11.64 24.60 -27.57
N ALA A 269 -11.32 23.63 -28.43
CA ALA A 269 -11.06 23.87 -29.85
C ALA A 269 -12.33 24.32 -30.62
N MET A 270 -13.50 23.79 -30.29
CA MET A 270 -14.78 24.23 -30.85
C MET A 270 -15.15 25.65 -30.36
N ALA A 271 -14.91 25.97 -29.08
CA ALA A 271 -15.12 27.30 -28.55
C ALA A 271 -14.17 28.34 -29.18
N ALA A 272 -12.89 27.99 -29.37
CA ALA A 272 -11.94 28.84 -30.09
C ALA A 272 -12.29 29.03 -31.57
N GLY A 273 -12.79 27.99 -32.20
CA GLY A 273 -13.31 28.07 -33.60
C GLY A 273 -14.53 28.97 -33.72
N SER A 274 -15.45 28.98 -32.75
CA SER A 274 -16.63 29.84 -32.75
C SER A 274 -16.27 31.33 -32.49
N VAL A 275 -15.25 31.58 -31.67
CA VAL A 275 -14.77 32.96 -31.45
C VAL A 275 -14.07 33.51 -32.69
N ASN A 276 -13.33 32.67 -33.44
CA ASN A 276 -12.68 33.09 -34.66
C ASN A 276 -13.70 33.39 -35.80
N SER A 277 -14.79 32.62 -35.89
CA SER A 277 -15.84 32.91 -36.87
C SER A 277 -16.60 34.19 -36.53
N SER A 278 -16.84 34.48 -35.23
CA SER A 278 -17.51 35.70 -34.82
C SER A 278 -16.62 36.97 -35.01
N LEU A 279 -15.27 36.80 -34.97
CA LEU A 279 -14.34 37.88 -35.27
C LEU A 279 -14.21 38.15 -36.79
N ALA A 280 -14.34 37.11 -37.62
CA ALA A 280 -14.32 37.27 -39.08
C ALA A 280 -15.55 38.06 -39.56
N ASP A 281 -16.72 37.83 -38.96
CA ASP A 281 -17.97 38.55 -39.30
C ASP A 281 -17.95 40.06 -38.85
N LEU A 282 -17.06 40.40 -37.88
CA LEU A 282 -16.89 41.77 -37.41
C LEU A 282 -15.88 42.57 -38.23
N VAL A 283 -15.03 41.94 -39.03
CA VAL A 283 -13.96 42.62 -39.82
C VAL A 283 -14.42 43.00 -41.23
N ASP A 284 -15.52 42.41 -41.74
CA ASP A 284 -16.06 42.79 -43.05
C ASP A 284 -16.84 44.11 -43.10
N GLY A 285 -16.89 44.84 -41.99
CA GLY A 285 -17.50 46.15 -41.81
C GLY A 285 -16.54 47.28 -41.50
N GLY A 286 -15.39 47.39 -42.20
CA GLY A 286 -14.59 48.65 -42.26
C GLY A 286 -13.36 48.74 -41.40
N ALA A 287 -12.23 48.97 -42.08
CA ALA A 287 -10.94 49.53 -41.68
C ALA A 287 -9.93 48.63 -40.94
N ALA A 288 -8.86 48.37 -41.69
CA ALA A 288 -7.65 47.68 -41.30
C ALA A 288 -6.97 48.21 -40.07
N ALA A 289 -6.75 47.33 -39.11
CA ALA A 289 -5.61 47.46 -38.18
C ALA A 289 -5.09 46.03 -37.93
N ALA A 290 -3.95 45.72 -38.51
CA ALA A 290 -3.24 44.45 -38.31
C ALA A 290 -2.69 44.38 -36.91
N VAL A 291 -3.19 43.46 -36.08
CA VAL A 291 -2.50 42.96 -34.93
C VAL A 291 -2.23 41.47 -35.15
N ALA A 292 -1.03 41.19 -35.61
CA ALA A 292 -0.51 39.81 -35.71
C ALA A 292 -0.15 39.34 -34.30
N MET A 293 -1.05 38.58 -33.65
CA MET A 293 -0.68 37.72 -32.53
C MET A 293 -0.43 36.31 -33.09
N GLY A 294 0.84 35.98 -33.28
CA GLY A 294 1.27 34.65 -33.60
C GLY A 294 1.06 33.70 -32.43
N VAL A 295 0.01 32.89 -32.48
CA VAL A 295 -0.14 31.72 -31.63
C VAL A 295 0.46 30.53 -32.40
N ALA A 296 1.71 30.20 -32.11
CA ALA A 296 2.33 28.98 -32.61
C ALA A 296 1.68 27.78 -31.92
N SER A 297 0.82 27.04 -32.64
CA SER A 297 0.38 25.72 -32.22
C SER A 297 1.48 24.72 -32.47
N SER A 298 2.27 24.36 -31.42
CA SER A 298 3.19 23.24 -31.47
C SER A 298 2.44 21.94 -31.14
N THR A 299 2.03 21.18 -32.14
CA THR A 299 1.70 19.78 -32.00
C THR A 299 3.00 19.00 -32.03
N THR A 300 3.52 18.62 -30.88
CA THR A 300 4.54 17.59 -30.74
C THR A 300 4.08 16.54 -29.74
N PRO A 301 4.17 15.25 -30.06
CA PRO A 301 3.81 14.18 -29.14
C PRO A 301 4.83 14.15 -28.00
N VAL A 302 4.34 14.15 -26.77
CA VAL A 302 5.18 13.99 -25.58
C VAL A 302 5.71 12.55 -25.54
N GLN A 303 6.94 12.40 -25.97
CA GLN A 303 7.79 11.26 -25.59
C GLN A 303 8.76 11.69 -24.49
N GLN A 304 8.62 11.00 -23.37
CA GLN A 304 9.66 10.66 -22.40
C GLN A 304 10.62 11.71 -21.85
N ARG A 305 10.55 11.83 -20.52
CA ARG A 305 11.65 12.04 -19.56
C ARG A 305 12.83 12.90 -20.04
N GLY A 306 12.81 14.15 -19.66
CA GLY A 306 13.98 14.98 -19.62
C GLY A 306 13.89 15.91 -18.43
N PHE A 307 14.87 15.87 -17.55
CA PHE A 307 15.08 16.87 -16.52
C PHE A 307 15.38 18.20 -17.21
N VAL A 308 14.57 19.22 -16.99
CA VAL A 308 14.87 20.58 -17.41
C VAL A 308 15.80 21.18 -16.37
N THR A 309 17.08 21.28 -16.68
CA THR A 309 18.04 22.05 -15.90
C THR A 309 17.92 23.51 -16.36
N ILE A 310 17.33 24.37 -15.51
CA ILE A 310 17.31 25.80 -15.75
C ILE A 310 18.62 26.36 -15.18
N THR A 311 19.57 26.72 -16.07
CA THR A 311 20.78 27.46 -15.67
C THR A 311 20.48 28.94 -15.77
N ILE A 312 20.39 29.61 -14.62
CA ILE A 312 20.23 31.08 -14.55
C ILE A 312 21.63 31.68 -14.56
N PHE A 313 21.99 32.37 -15.65
CA PHE A 313 23.16 33.22 -15.70
C PHE A 313 22.82 34.58 -15.14
N ILE A 314 23.38 34.91 -13.98
CA ILE A 314 23.35 36.29 -13.44
C ILE A 314 24.60 36.97 -13.99
N GLN A 315 24.40 37.95 -14.89
CA GLN A 315 25.51 38.85 -15.30
C GLN A 315 25.66 39.93 -14.20
N PRO A 316 26.90 40.21 -13.77
CA PRO A 316 27.14 41.37 -12.94
C PRO A 316 27.03 42.66 -13.78
N THR A 317 26.22 43.57 -13.33
CA THR A 317 26.19 44.95 -13.85
C THR A 317 27.44 45.73 -13.41
N PRO A 318 27.95 46.64 -14.26
CA PRO A 318 29.17 47.40 -14.01
C PRO A 318 29.09 48.38 -12.84
#